data_dde7d55e9d6a96c0f46bd4d96527a937
#
_entry.id   dde7d55e9d6a96c0f46bd4d96527a937
#
_cell.length_a   1.000
_cell.length_b   1.000
_cell.length_c   1.000
_cell.angle_alpha   90.00
_cell.angle_beta   90.00
_cell.angle_gamma   90.00
#
_symmetry.space_group_name_H-M   'P 1'
#
loop_
_entity.id
_entity.type
_entity.pdbx_description
1 polymer ?
#
loop_
_entity_poly.entity_id
_entity_poly.type
_entity_poly.pdbx_seq_one_letter_code
_entity_poly.pdbx_strand_id
1 'polypeptide(L)'
;MADLKMQSVSEDFKEEELRQIIEMLFFAYRDFTKEPDKMLEEIGLGRAHHRTVYFIGRNPGITVTGLLDILKIRKQSLSRVLNQLISEAYVFQKIADDDRRKKLLFLTDKGLVLEQRLTANQRKRIANACLGKNEHAINGFKDILTAIINDIDQWRFSSPSTN
;
A
#
# COMPACT_ATOMS: atom_id res chain seq x y z
N MET A 1 30.84 -0.50 9.73
CA MET A 1 30.36 -1.23 8.53
C MET A 1 29.29 -0.49 7.74
N ALA A 2 28.37 0.24 8.36
CA ALA A 2 27.38 1.08 7.66
C ALA A 2 28.02 2.24 6.87
N ASP A 3 29.02 2.90 7.43
CA ASP A 3 29.70 4.03 6.78
C ASP A 3 30.53 3.64 5.55
N LEU A 4 31.13 2.45 5.53
CA LEU A 4 31.86 1.92 4.37
C LEU A 4 30.91 1.57 3.19
N LYS A 5 29.68 1.09 3.48
CA LYS A 5 28.68 0.86 2.45
C LYS A 5 28.10 2.15 1.89
N MET A 6 27.93 3.19 2.70
CA MET A 6 27.50 4.52 2.25
C MET A 6 28.55 5.21 1.38
N GLN A 7 29.85 5.08 1.70
CA GLN A 7 30.92 5.64 0.87
C GLN A 7 31.02 4.95 -0.51
N SER A 8 30.80 3.64 -0.61
CA SER A 8 30.85 2.94 -1.89
C SER A 8 29.65 3.25 -2.82
N VAL A 9 28.48 3.56 -2.26
CA VAL A 9 27.31 3.95 -3.06
C VAL A 9 27.48 5.37 -3.64
N SER A 10 28.22 6.26 -2.96
CA SER A 10 28.46 7.63 -3.43
C SER A 10 29.49 7.70 -4.58
N GLU A 11 30.26 6.66 -4.83
CA GLU A 11 31.20 6.60 -5.95
C GLU A 11 30.54 6.22 -7.28
N ASP A 12 29.42 5.46 -7.25
CA ASP A 12 28.73 4.97 -8.44
C ASP A 12 27.62 5.91 -8.95
N PHE A 13 27.07 6.79 -8.08
CA PHE A 13 25.98 7.71 -8.44
C PHE A 13 26.34 9.15 -8.09
N LYS A 14 26.09 10.05 -9.04
CA LYS A 14 26.21 11.48 -8.77
C LYS A 14 25.12 11.92 -7.79
N GLU A 15 25.45 12.78 -6.84
CA GLU A 15 24.52 13.35 -5.86
C GLU A 15 23.21 13.84 -6.52
N GLU A 16 23.33 14.51 -7.66
CA GLU A 16 22.20 15.04 -8.43
C GLU A 16 21.28 13.94 -8.96
N GLU A 17 21.82 12.82 -9.40
CA GLU A 17 21.01 11.67 -9.86
C GLU A 17 20.17 11.08 -8.71
N LEU A 18 20.75 10.96 -7.53
CA LEU A 18 20.03 10.51 -6.34
C LEU A 18 18.92 11.48 -5.93
N ARG A 19 19.19 12.80 -5.98
CA ARG A 19 18.17 13.82 -5.70
C ARG A 19 17.03 13.79 -6.70
N GLN A 20 17.31 13.58 -7.98
CA GLN A 20 16.27 13.42 -9.01
C GLN A 20 15.38 12.20 -8.73
N ILE A 21 15.94 11.07 -8.32
CA ILE A 21 15.16 9.88 -7.95
C ILE A 21 14.26 10.17 -6.75
N ILE A 22 14.75 10.87 -5.73
CA ILE A 22 13.95 11.30 -4.57
C ILE A 22 12.78 12.18 -5.02
N GLU A 23 13.00 13.15 -5.88
CA GLU A 23 11.96 14.02 -6.42
C GLU A 23 10.96 13.24 -7.27
N MET A 24 11.43 12.32 -8.11
CA MET A 24 10.56 11.43 -8.92
C MET A 24 9.64 10.60 -8.05
N LEU A 25 10.13 10.02 -6.94
CA LEU A 25 9.31 9.27 -5.99
C LEU A 25 8.24 10.17 -5.34
N PHE A 26 8.61 11.39 -4.96
CA PHE A 26 7.67 12.35 -4.40
C PHE A 26 6.56 12.71 -5.39
N PHE A 27 6.92 13.11 -6.62
CA PHE A 27 5.96 13.49 -7.64
C PHE A 27 5.10 12.30 -8.11
N ALA A 28 5.72 11.14 -8.28
CA ALA A 28 5.00 9.92 -8.65
C ALA A 28 3.94 9.56 -7.60
N TYR A 29 4.29 9.59 -6.31
CA TYR A 29 3.35 9.30 -5.23
C TYR A 29 2.24 10.35 -5.13
N ARG A 30 2.57 11.64 -5.25
CA ARG A 30 1.60 12.74 -5.28
C ARG A 30 0.55 12.53 -6.37
N ASP A 31 1.01 12.25 -7.59
CA ASP A 31 0.12 12.12 -8.73
C ASP A 31 -0.62 10.78 -8.74
N PHE A 32 -0.01 9.74 -8.17
CA PHE A 32 -0.62 8.42 -7.97
C PHE A 32 -1.80 8.46 -6.99
N THR A 33 -1.76 9.32 -5.98
CA THR A 33 -2.80 9.42 -4.95
C THR A 33 -3.87 10.46 -5.26
N LYS A 34 -3.63 11.39 -6.18
CA LYS A 34 -4.49 12.55 -6.44
C LYS A 34 -5.93 12.20 -6.81
N GLU A 35 -6.12 11.30 -7.75
CA GLU A 35 -7.47 10.92 -8.21
C GLU A 35 -8.27 10.16 -7.14
N PRO A 36 -7.70 9.12 -6.48
CA PRO A 36 -8.37 8.47 -5.37
C PRO A 36 -8.69 9.43 -4.21
N ASP A 37 -7.78 10.33 -3.86
CA ASP A 37 -7.99 11.29 -2.78
C ASP A 37 -9.19 12.20 -3.08
N LYS A 38 -9.32 12.70 -4.31
CA LYS A 38 -10.47 13.52 -4.74
C LYS A 38 -11.78 12.75 -4.66
N MET A 39 -11.81 11.50 -5.13
CA MET A 39 -13.00 10.65 -5.05
C MET A 39 -13.43 10.38 -3.61
N LEU A 40 -12.48 10.23 -2.70
CA LEU A 40 -12.75 10.01 -1.28
C LEU A 40 -13.28 11.26 -0.60
N GLU A 41 -12.73 12.43 -0.92
CA GLU A 41 -13.18 13.71 -0.39
C GLU A 41 -14.65 13.98 -0.70
N GLU A 42 -15.12 13.63 -1.93
CA GLU A 42 -16.51 13.75 -2.34
C GLU A 42 -17.50 12.93 -1.49
N ILE A 43 -17.03 11.87 -0.83
CA ILE A 43 -17.85 11.01 0.01
C ILE A 43 -17.48 11.09 1.51
N GLY A 44 -16.74 12.11 1.91
CA GLY A 44 -16.37 12.34 3.31
C GLY A 44 -15.34 11.36 3.89
N LEU A 45 -14.59 10.68 3.01
CA LEU A 45 -13.52 9.77 3.38
C LEU A 45 -12.14 10.39 3.07
N GLY A 46 -11.08 9.76 3.53
CA GLY A 46 -9.72 10.23 3.27
C GLY A 46 -8.74 9.09 3.03
N ARG A 47 -7.48 9.44 2.85
CA ARG A 47 -6.40 8.52 2.49
C ARG A 47 -6.24 7.33 3.45
N ALA A 48 -6.48 7.52 4.74
CA ALA A 48 -6.44 6.43 5.72
C ALA A 48 -7.55 5.39 5.46
N HIS A 49 -8.74 5.84 5.03
CA HIS A 49 -9.84 4.96 4.63
C HIS A 49 -9.48 4.17 3.37
N HIS A 50 -8.88 4.82 2.35
CA HIS A 50 -8.40 4.16 1.14
C HIS A 50 -7.45 2.99 1.46
N ARG A 51 -6.40 3.28 2.24
CA ARG A 51 -5.42 2.25 2.61
C ARG A 51 -6.07 1.10 3.38
N THR A 52 -6.98 1.41 4.29
CA THR A 52 -7.71 0.42 5.08
C THR A 52 -8.56 -0.49 4.18
N VAL A 53 -9.37 0.09 3.30
CA VAL A 53 -10.23 -0.65 2.34
C VAL A 53 -9.37 -1.49 1.41
N TYR A 54 -8.28 -0.94 0.87
CA TYR A 54 -7.37 -1.64 -0.03
C TYR A 54 -6.78 -2.90 0.64
N PHE A 55 -6.21 -2.76 1.84
CA PHE A 55 -5.54 -3.89 2.50
C PHE A 55 -6.51 -4.93 3.06
N ILE A 56 -7.73 -4.54 3.45
CA ILE A 56 -8.80 -5.51 3.76
C ILE A 56 -9.19 -6.28 2.50
N GLY A 57 -9.36 -5.61 1.36
CA GLY A 57 -9.66 -6.25 0.08
C GLY A 57 -8.57 -7.22 -0.38
N ARG A 58 -7.30 -6.88 -0.17
CA ARG A 58 -6.15 -7.74 -0.49
C ARG A 58 -5.97 -8.92 0.48
N ASN A 59 -6.48 -8.81 1.70
CA ASN A 59 -6.34 -9.79 2.78
C ASN A 59 -7.68 -10.02 3.49
N PRO A 60 -8.68 -10.62 2.82
CA PRO A 60 -9.98 -10.89 3.44
C PRO A 60 -9.81 -11.72 4.72
N GLY A 61 -10.45 -11.28 5.81
CA GLY A 61 -10.29 -11.91 7.12
C GLY A 61 -9.10 -11.40 7.93
N ILE A 62 -8.42 -10.33 7.47
CA ILE A 62 -7.34 -9.72 8.24
C ILE A 62 -7.86 -9.23 9.60
N THR A 63 -7.06 -9.41 10.65
CA THR A 63 -7.36 -8.86 11.98
C THR A 63 -6.98 -7.38 12.08
N VAL A 64 -7.52 -6.69 13.08
CA VAL A 64 -7.11 -5.31 13.39
C VAL A 64 -5.60 -5.22 13.67
N THR A 65 -5.04 -6.21 14.36
CA THR A 65 -3.60 -6.28 14.62
C THR A 65 -2.79 -6.43 13.32
N GLY A 66 -3.23 -7.33 12.43
CA GLY A 66 -2.58 -7.51 11.13
C GLY A 66 -2.65 -6.25 10.27
N LEU A 67 -3.76 -5.51 10.33
CA LEU A 67 -3.92 -4.26 9.61
C LEU A 67 -3.03 -3.14 10.18
N LEU A 68 -2.90 -3.05 11.52
CA LEU A 68 -1.95 -2.14 12.19
C LEU A 68 -0.51 -2.44 11.80
N ASP A 69 -0.17 -3.71 11.69
CA ASP A 69 1.18 -4.15 11.27
C ASP A 69 1.51 -3.71 9.83
N ILE A 70 0.54 -3.73 8.93
CA ILE A 70 0.71 -3.21 7.57
C ILE A 70 0.78 -1.68 7.54
N LEU A 71 -0.19 -1.02 8.17
CA LEU A 71 -0.39 0.42 8.02
C LEU A 71 0.58 1.26 8.85
N LYS A 72 1.16 0.68 9.92
CA LYS A 72 2.07 1.37 10.87
C LYS A 72 1.51 2.70 11.39
N ILE A 73 0.20 2.74 11.67
CA ILE A 73 -0.50 3.89 12.24
C ILE A 73 -0.92 3.62 13.69
N ARG A 74 -1.33 4.66 14.41
CA ARG A 74 -1.81 4.53 15.79
C ARG A 74 -3.14 3.76 15.83
N LYS A 75 -3.29 2.87 16.82
CA LYS A 75 -4.50 2.08 17.03
C LYS A 75 -5.77 2.95 17.10
N GLN A 76 -5.71 4.11 17.78
CA GLN A 76 -6.84 5.04 17.86
C GLN A 76 -7.24 5.60 16.48
N SER A 77 -6.26 5.91 15.62
CA SER A 77 -6.51 6.40 14.25
C SER A 77 -7.19 5.33 13.42
N LEU A 78 -6.71 4.09 13.47
CA LEU A 78 -7.34 2.97 12.77
C LEU A 78 -8.75 2.69 13.30
N SER A 79 -8.97 2.76 14.63
CA SER A 79 -10.31 2.55 15.22
C SER A 79 -11.33 3.55 14.68
N ARG A 80 -10.97 4.83 14.55
CA ARG A 80 -11.85 5.86 13.97
C ARG A 80 -12.19 5.54 12.51
N VAL A 81 -11.20 5.21 11.71
CA VAL A 81 -11.36 4.84 10.31
C VAL A 81 -12.26 3.61 10.16
N LEU A 82 -12.00 2.54 10.94
CA LEU A 82 -12.80 1.32 10.90
C LEU A 82 -14.24 1.56 11.36
N ASN A 83 -14.45 2.32 12.42
CA ASN A 83 -15.80 2.65 12.90
C ASN A 83 -16.61 3.36 11.82
N GLN A 84 -16.01 4.33 11.11
CA GLN A 84 -16.67 5.00 10.00
C GLN A 84 -16.98 4.04 8.85
N LEU A 85 -16.01 3.24 8.40
CA LEU A 85 -16.19 2.29 7.32
C LEU A 85 -17.25 1.23 7.64
N ILE A 86 -17.35 0.81 8.90
CA ILE A 86 -18.38 -0.14 9.36
C ILE A 86 -19.75 0.53 9.42
N SER A 87 -19.85 1.73 10.01
CA SER A 87 -21.12 2.46 10.12
C SER A 87 -21.70 2.83 8.75
N GLU A 88 -20.84 3.08 7.76
CA GLU A 88 -21.24 3.37 6.40
C GLU A 88 -21.35 2.12 5.51
N ALA A 89 -21.24 0.92 6.11
CA ALA A 89 -21.39 -0.38 5.46
C ALA A 89 -20.39 -0.65 4.32
N TYR A 90 -19.16 -0.16 4.40
CA TYR A 90 -18.06 -0.55 3.51
C TYR A 90 -17.31 -1.79 4.02
N VAL A 91 -17.25 -1.96 5.34
CA VAL A 91 -16.55 -3.05 6.02
C VAL A 91 -17.51 -3.73 6.99
N PHE A 92 -17.36 -5.04 7.16
CA PHE A 92 -18.02 -5.77 8.23
C PHE A 92 -17.02 -6.65 8.99
N GLN A 93 -17.42 -7.04 10.19
CA GLN A 93 -16.60 -7.86 11.08
C GLN A 93 -17.26 -9.20 11.32
N LYS A 94 -16.45 -10.26 11.35
CA LYS A 94 -16.83 -11.56 11.87
C LYS A 94 -15.97 -11.91 13.08
N ILE A 95 -16.55 -12.60 14.06
CA ILE A 95 -15.78 -13.18 15.16
C ILE A 95 -15.08 -14.42 14.61
N ALA A 96 -13.81 -14.62 14.94
CA ALA A 96 -13.08 -15.81 14.54
C ALA A 96 -13.61 -17.04 15.31
N ASP A 97 -13.66 -18.19 14.64
CA ASP A 97 -14.20 -19.43 15.24
C ASP A 97 -13.28 -19.99 16.34
N ASP A 98 -11.98 -19.75 16.21
CA ASP A 98 -10.93 -20.22 17.13
C ASP A 98 -10.73 -19.32 18.36
N ASP A 99 -11.04 -18.02 18.26
CA ASP A 99 -10.86 -17.05 19.35
C ASP A 99 -11.89 -15.91 19.23
N ARG A 100 -12.87 -15.92 20.12
CA ARG A 100 -13.95 -14.90 20.18
C ARG A 100 -13.44 -13.46 20.39
N ARG A 101 -12.20 -13.26 20.79
CA ARG A 101 -11.58 -11.93 20.93
C ARG A 101 -11.04 -11.40 19.62
N LYS A 102 -10.82 -12.28 18.61
CA LYS A 102 -10.35 -11.90 17.29
C LYS A 102 -11.53 -11.49 16.40
N LYS A 103 -11.45 -10.29 15.86
CA LYS A 103 -12.38 -9.77 14.85
C LYS A 103 -11.70 -9.81 13.50
N LEU A 104 -12.30 -10.53 12.57
CA LEU A 104 -11.87 -10.64 11.18
C LEU A 104 -12.59 -9.60 10.34
N LEU A 105 -11.86 -8.89 9.51
CA LEU A 105 -12.36 -7.78 8.70
C LEU A 105 -12.57 -8.23 7.25
N PHE A 106 -13.69 -7.82 6.67
CA PHE A 106 -14.06 -8.10 5.29
C PHE A 106 -14.70 -6.87 4.65
N LEU A 107 -14.54 -6.72 3.35
CA LEU A 107 -15.32 -5.74 2.59
C LEU A 107 -16.73 -6.27 2.34
N THR A 108 -17.71 -5.38 2.37
CA THR A 108 -19.04 -5.62 1.81
C THR A 108 -19.00 -5.49 0.28
N ASP A 109 -20.10 -5.78 -0.42
CA ASP A 109 -20.19 -5.51 -1.86
C ASP A 109 -19.99 -4.02 -2.16
N LYS A 110 -20.52 -3.12 -1.30
CA LYS A 110 -20.29 -1.67 -1.38
C LYS A 110 -18.81 -1.33 -1.20
N GLY A 111 -18.14 -1.99 -0.25
CA GLY A 111 -16.71 -1.81 0.00
C GLY A 111 -15.85 -2.31 -1.16
N LEU A 112 -16.19 -3.43 -1.77
CA LEU A 112 -15.52 -3.97 -2.96
C LEU A 112 -15.64 -3.01 -4.15
N VAL A 113 -16.83 -2.48 -4.40
CA VAL A 113 -17.05 -1.48 -5.48
C VAL A 113 -16.21 -0.23 -5.22
N LEU A 114 -16.15 0.28 -3.99
CA LEU A 114 -15.33 1.43 -3.64
C LEU A 114 -13.84 1.12 -3.89
N GLU A 115 -13.33 -0.01 -3.39
CA GLU A 115 -11.94 -0.43 -3.58
C GLU A 115 -11.58 -0.48 -5.06
N GLN A 116 -12.39 -1.15 -5.87
CA GLN A 116 -12.16 -1.28 -7.31
C GLN A 116 -12.11 0.08 -8.02
N ARG A 117 -13.01 1.02 -7.68
CA ARG A 117 -13.02 2.36 -8.25
C ARG A 117 -11.77 3.16 -7.89
N LEU A 118 -11.34 3.12 -6.63
CA LEU A 118 -10.15 3.81 -6.15
C LEU A 118 -8.88 3.25 -6.81
N THR A 119 -8.80 1.93 -6.94
CA THR A 119 -7.64 1.22 -7.49
C THR A 119 -7.58 1.30 -9.03
N ALA A 120 -8.71 1.48 -9.73
CA ALA A 120 -8.77 1.47 -11.19
C ALA A 120 -7.84 2.52 -11.83
N ASN A 121 -7.87 3.75 -11.34
CA ASN A 121 -7.01 4.83 -11.85
C ASN A 121 -5.54 4.58 -11.57
N GLN A 122 -5.21 4.03 -10.39
CA GLN A 122 -3.86 3.67 -10.01
C GLN A 122 -3.31 2.55 -10.90
N ARG A 123 -4.11 1.49 -11.12
CA ARG A 123 -3.76 0.39 -12.02
C ARG A 123 -3.53 0.88 -13.45
N LYS A 124 -4.42 1.74 -13.98
CA LYS A 124 -4.29 2.33 -15.31
C LYS A 124 -3.01 3.17 -15.43
N ARG A 125 -2.69 3.98 -14.42
CA ARG A 125 -1.47 4.79 -14.41
C ARG A 125 -0.21 3.91 -14.45
N ILE A 126 -0.13 2.88 -13.62
CA ILE A 126 0.99 1.94 -13.61
C ILE A 126 1.07 1.18 -14.94
N ALA A 127 -0.05 0.65 -15.43
CA ALA A 127 -0.09 -0.08 -16.71
C ALA A 127 0.42 0.79 -17.86
N ASN A 128 -0.04 2.05 -17.96
CA ASN A 128 0.41 2.98 -18.99
C ASN A 128 1.91 3.29 -18.90
N ALA A 129 2.46 3.42 -17.68
CA ALA A 129 3.88 3.63 -17.48
C ALA A 129 4.73 2.43 -17.89
N CYS A 130 4.17 1.22 -17.82
CA CYS A 130 4.82 -0.02 -18.24
C CYS A 130 4.70 -0.30 -19.75
N LEU A 131 3.83 0.40 -20.48
CA LEU A 131 3.67 0.22 -21.92
C LEU A 131 5.00 0.45 -22.66
N GLY A 132 5.36 -0.49 -23.54
CA GLY A 132 6.58 -0.43 -24.32
C GLY A 132 7.88 -0.70 -23.53
N LYS A 133 7.78 -1.03 -22.25
CA LYS A 133 8.92 -1.49 -21.44
C LYS A 133 9.05 -3.00 -21.53
N ASN A 134 10.29 -3.48 -21.60
CA ASN A 134 10.57 -4.91 -21.54
C ASN A 134 10.47 -5.44 -20.11
N GLU A 135 10.40 -6.75 -19.97
CA GLU A 135 10.27 -7.42 -18.67
C GLU A 135 11.43 -7.11 -17.72
N HIS A 136 12.65 -6.99 -18.26
CA HIS A 136 13.83 -6.66 -17.47
C HIS A 136 13.72 -5.29 -16.79
N ALA A 137 13.24 -4.27 -17.52
CA ALA A 137 13.03 -2.93 -16.97
C ALA A 137 11.95 -2.92 -15.89
N ILE A 138 10.85 -3.68 -16.07
CA ILE A 138 9.77 -3.80 -15.09
C ILE A 138 10.26 -4.51 -13.82
N ASN A 139 11.03 -5.59 -13.98
CA ASN A 139 11.58 -6.32 -12.83
C ASN A 139 12.64 -5.47 -12.11
N GLY A 140 13.52 -4.78 -12.81
CA GLY A 140 14.48 -3.85 -12.21
C GLY A 140 13.80 -2.74 -11.39
N PHE A 141 12.68 -2.20 -11.87
CA PHE A 141 11.89 -1.23 -11.11
C PHE A 141 11.32 -1.83 -9.81
N LYS A 142 10.77 -3.06 -9.87
CA LYS A 142 10.27 -3.77 -8.68
C LYS A 142 11.40 -4.05 -7.67
N ASP A 143 12.57 -4.46 -8.15
CA ASP A 143 13.74 -4.76 -7.31
C ASP A 143 14.20 -3.50 -6.57
N ILE A 144 14.28 -2.36 -7.25
CA ILE A 144 14.63 -1.08 -6.65
C ILE A 144 13.60 -0.66 -5.60
N LEU A 145 12.30 -0.75 -5.93
CA LEU A 145 11.24 -0.43 -4.95
C LEU A 145 11.30 -1.34 -3.73
N THR A 146 11.53 -2.64 -3.93
CA THR A 146 11.67 -3.61 -2.83
C THR A 146 12.86 -3.28 -1.95
N ALA A 147 13.99 -2.87 -2.54
CA ALA A 147 15.19 -2.48 -1.80
C ALA A 147 15.01 -1.19 -0.97
N ILE A 148 14.11 -0.30 -1.39
CA ILE A 148 13.77 0.92 -0.63
C ILE A 148 12.85 0.60 0.56
N ILE A 149 12.06 -0.46 0.49
CA ILE A 149 11.16 -0.88 1.58
C ILE A 149 12.01 -1.43 2.74
N ASN A 150 11.64 -1.07 3.98
CA ASN A 150 12.32 -1.59 5.16
C ASN A 150 12.28 -3.12 5.22
N ASP A 151 13.34 -3.75 5.68
CA ASP A 151 13.54 -5.20 5.71
C ASP A 151 12.36 -5.96 6.33
N ILE A 152 11.74 -5.39 7.35
CA ILE A 152 10.58 -5.98 8.04
C ILE A 152 9.36 -6.20 7.13
N ASP A 153 9.25 -5.46 6.03
CA ASP A 153 8.12 -5.54 5.10
C ASP A 153 8.50 -6.14 3.74
N GLN A 154 9.80 -6.34 3.44
CA GLN A 154 10.28 -6.87 2.15
C GLN A 154 9.75 -8.28 1.85
N TRP A 155 9.57 -9.13 2.87
CA TRP A 155 9.04 -10.49 2.73
C TRP A 155 7.67 -10.54 2.04
N ARG A 156 6.89 -9.45 2.10
CA ARG A 156 5.56 -9.35 1.46
C ARG A 156 5.64 -9.45 -0.08
N PHE A 157 6.82 -9.19 -0.64
CA PHE A 157 7.07 -9.15 -2.09
C PHE A 157 8.08 -10.21 -2.54
N SER A 158 8.64 -10.96 -1.60
CA SER A 158 9.46 -12.12 -1.92
C SER A 158 8.55 -13.20 -2.53
N SER A 159 8.89 -13.69 -3.71
CA SER A 159 8.20 -14.84 -4.27
C SER A 159 8.23 -16.00 -3.27
N PRO A 160 7.17 -16.78 -3.07
CA PRO A 160 7.25 -17.99 -2.30
C PRO A 160 8.35 -18.84 -2.91
N SER A 161 9.35 -19.21 -2.08
CA SER A 161 10.39 -20.14 -2.50
C SER A 161 9.70 -21.40 -3.00
N THR A 162 9.79 -21.65 -4.30
CA THR A 162 9.33 -22.90 -4.91
C THR A 162 10.19 -24.02 -4.35
N ASN A 163 9.68 -24.69 -3.33
CA ASN A 163 10.16 -26.00 -2.91
C ASN A 163 9.43 -27.07 -3.68
#